data_6ee2470044170eba61fcb5de81cf86f8
#
_entry.id   6ee2470044170eba61fcb5de81cf86f8
#
_cell.length_a   1.000
_cell.length_b   1.000
_cell.length_c   1.000
_cell.angle_alpha   90.00
_cell.angle_beta   90.00
_cell.angle_gamma   90.00
#
_symmetry.space_group_name_H-M   'P 1'
#
loop_
_entity.id
_entity.type
_entity.pdbx_description
1 polymer ?
#
loop_
_entity_poly.entity_id
_entity_poly.type
_entity_poly.pdbx_seq_one_letter_code
_entity_poly.pdbx_strand_id
1 'polypeptide(L)'
;LFDYDFKPMEEELGIDCFTKIENYQAIGKPELMYNKNVSEKVQALSERLEKTANEDEFFDHVTQFYKDYGVGMFGLNKAFRISDNNGKVEFQAINNMEKVMLDDLVGYEIQKKKLVDNTEAFVQGRKSNNCLLFGDSGTGKSTSIKAIVNEYYDQGLRMIEIYKHQFKDLSNVIAMIKNRNYKFIIYMDDLSFEEFEIEYKFLKAVIEGGVETKPENILIYATSNRRHLIKETWNDRSDVQVDNGMHKSDTMEEKLSLVHRFGVTINYSKPTQKEYFDIAIELCRRLGVELSDDEIKAEANKWELSHGGISGRTAQQFINYLLGKQ
;
A
#
# COMPACT_ATOMS: atom_id res chain seq x y z
N LEU A 1 23.10 28.89 13.72
CA LEU A 1 22.08 28.98 14.76
C LEU A 1 22.71 28.96 16.16
N PHE A 2 23.43 27.88 16.55
CA PHE A 2 23.99 27.77 17.88
C PHE A 2 25.05 28.87 18.12
N ASP A 3 26.05 29.00 17.29
CA ASP A 3 27.15 29.95 17.44
C ASP A 3 26.72 31.42 17.26
N TYR A 4 25.69 31.70 16.45
CA TYR A 4 25.25 33.07 16.14
C TYR A 4 24.13 33.58 17.02
N ASP A 5 23.26 32.68 17.52
CA ASP A 5 22.10 33.08 18.29
C ASP A 5 22.22 32.71 19.77
N PHE A 6 22.50 31.44 20.07
CA PHE A 6 22.48 30.94 21.46
C PHE A 6 23.74 31.26 22.25
N LYS A 7 24.91 31.18 21.67
CA LYS A 7 26.17 31.53 22.35
C LYS A 7 26.20 32.99 22.82
N PRO A 8 25.88 33.98 21.97
CA PRO A 8 25.76 35.37 22.40
C PRO A 8 24.72 35.57 23.49
N MET A 9 23.58 34.86 23.45
CA MET A 9 22.56 34.91 24.49
C MET A 9 23.06 34.36 25.83
N GLU A 10 23.84 33.27 25.82
CA GLU A 10 24.46 32.73 27.02
C GLU A 10 25.42 33.73 27.67
N GLU A 11 26.24 34.40 26.85
CA GLU A 11 27.18 35.41 27.32
C GLU A 11 26.43 36.62 27.92
N GLU A 12 25.38 37.08 27.28
CA GLU A 12 24.59 38.23 27.75
C GLU A 12 23.80 37.92 29.02
N LEU A 13 23.23 36.72 29.11
CA LEU A 13 22.39 36.29 30.24
C LEU A 13 23.18 35.64 31.39
N GLY A 14 24.47 35.32 31.18
CA GLY A 14 25.30 34.64 32.17
C GLY A 14 24.84 33.20 32.48
N ILE A 15 24.31 32.50 31.48
CA ILE A 15 23.83 31.11 31.60
C ILE A 15 24.65 30.21 30.67
N ASP A 16 24.58 28.88 30.88
CA ASP A 16 25.30 27.88 30.13
C ASP A 16 24.41 26.70 29.62
N CYS A 17 23.11 26.93 29.62
CA CYS A 17 22.13 25.86 29.36
C CYS A 17 22.16 25.40 27.89
N PHE A 18 22.42 26.28 26.94
CA PHE A 18 22.48 25.93 25.52
C PHE A 18 23.79 25.16 25.20
N THR A 19 24.92 25.57 25.77
CA THR A 19 26.18 24.84 25.65
C THR A 19 26.09 23.41 26.23
N LYS A 20 25.31 23.22 27.30
CA LYS A 20 25.03 21.89 27.83
C LYS A 20 24.19 21.05 26.90
N ILE A 21 23.25 21.65 26.15
CA ILE A 21 22.42 20.97 25.16
C ILE A 21 23.24 20.61 23.93
N GLU A 22 24.13 21.49 23.46
CA GLU A 22 25.04 21.21 22.32
C GLU A 22 25.88 19.96 22.56
N ASN A 23 26.39 19.81 23.78
CA ASN A 23 27.22 18.66 24.17
C ASN A 23 26.41 17.46 24.65
N TYR A 24 25.07 17.51 24.58
CA TYR A 24 24.21 16.43 25.00
C TYR A 24 24.31 15.25 24.04
N GLN A 25 24.86 14.15 24.52
CA GLN A 25 24.80 12.87 23.82
C GLN A 25 23.50 12.17 24.18
N ALA A 26 22.58 12.07 23.21
CA ALA A 26 21.36 11.32 23.41
C ALA A 26 21.67 9.85 23.76
N ILE A 27 21.15 9.40 24.90
CA ILE A 27 21.21 7.98 25.24
C ILE A 27 20.36 7.25 24.23
N GLY A 28 20.98 6.44 23.37
CA GLY A 28 20.28 5.60 22.41
C GLY A 28 19.31 4.70 23.18
N LYS A 29 18.00 4.87 22.93
CA LYS A 29 16.99 3.94 23.43
C LYS A 29 16.79 2.88 22.36
N PRO A 30 17.33 1.66 22.52
CA PRO A 30 17.23 0.61 21.51
C PRO A 30 15.80 0.17 21.24
N GLU A 31 14.86 0.50 22.13
CA GLU A 31 13.45 0.13 22.06
C GLU A 31 12.57 1.14 21.29
N LEU A 32 13.07 2.32 20.95
CA LEU A 32 12.34 3.28 20.15
C LEU A 32 12.48 2.92 18.66
N MET A 33 11.45 2.26 18.13
CA MET A 33 11.33 2.06 16.69
C MET A 33 11.04 3.40 16.01
N TYR A 34 12.08 4.08 15.55
CA TYR A 34 11.92 5.23 14.67
C TYR A 34 11.40 4.77 13.30
N ASN A 35 10.60 5.61 12.65
CA ASN A 35 10.31 5.43 11.25
C ASN A 35 11.64 5.59 10.47
N LYS A 36 12.27 4.47 10.15
CA LYS A 36 13.60 4.45 9.54
C LYS A 36 13.65 5.26 8.25
N ASN A 37 12.61 5.21 7.43
CA ASN A 37 12.56 5.94 6.16
C ASN A 37 12.53 7.46 6.37
N VAL A 38 11.81 7.95 7.37
CA VAL A 38 11.78 9.38 7.73
C VAL A 38 13.11 9.79 8.33
N SER A 39 13.64 8.99 9.26
CA SER A 39 14.90 9.26 9.93
C SER A 39 16.06 9.33 8.94
N GLU A 40 16.18 8.39 8.02
CA GLU A 40 17.25 8.38 6.99
C GLU A 40 17.20 9.63 6.09
N LYS A 41 16.01 10.08 5.69
CA LYS A 41 15.86 11.29 4.86
C LYS A 41 16.23 12.56 5.61
N VAL A 42 15.76 12.68 6.86
CA VAL A 42 16.06 13.83 7.72
C VAL A 42 17.54 13.86 8.06
N GLN A 43 18.14 12.71 8.36
CA GLN A 43 19.58 12.61 8.61
C GLN A 43 20.41 13.00 7.38
N ALA A 44 20.04 12.49 6.21
CA ALA A 44 20.71 12.85 4.97
C ALA A 44 20.63 14.36 4.65
N LEU A 45 19.51 15.01 4.99
CA LEU A 45 19.40 16.47 4.91
C LEU A 45 20.32 17.13 5.93
N SER A 46 20.29 16.71 7.20
CA SER A 46 21.14 17.25 8.26
C SER A 46 22.63 17.21 7.88
N GLU A 47 23.11 16.05 7.40
CA GLU A 47 24.49 15.88 6.94
C GLU A 47 24.89 16.79 5.76
N ARG A 48 23.92 17.12 4.89
CA ARG A 48 24.14 18.08 3.81
C ARG A 48 24.20 19.51 4.34
N LEU A 49 23.28 19.86 5.23
CA LEU A 49 23.22 21.20 5.82
C LEU A 49 24.46 21.51 6.69
N GLU A 50 24.98 20.51 7.40
CA GLU A 50 26.23 20.65 8.18
C GLU A 50 27.46 20.99 7.30
N LYS A 51 27.44 20.61 6.03
CA LYS A 51 28.55 20.81 5.08
C LYS A 51 28.39 22.07 4.22
N THR A 52 27.30 22.82 4.38
CA THR A 52 27.08 24.05 3.59
C THR A 52 28.07 25.14 3.97
N ALA A 53 28.63 25.79 2.96
CA ALA A 53 29.61 26.86 3.15
C ALA A 53 28.95 28.25 3.24
N ASN A 54 27.72 28.39 2.77
CA ASN A 54 26.99 29.65 2.71
C ASN A 54 25.47 29.48 2.71
N GLU A 55 24.75 30.60 2.83
CA GLU A 55 23.30 30.64 2.88
C GLU A 55 22.62 30.19 1.58
N ASP A 56 23.22 30.41 0.44
CA ASP A 56 22.68 30.01 -0.86
C ASP A 56 22.65 28.47 -0.98
N GLU A 57 23.75 27.80 -0.63
CA GLU A 57 23.82 26.33 -0.58
C GLU A 57 22.82 25.75 0.42
N PHE A 58 22.68 26.39 1.59
CA PHE A 58 21.69 25.98 2.60
C PHE A 58 20.28 26.05 2.03
N PHE A 59 19.94 27.18 1.40
CA PHE A 59 18.65 27.39 0.76
C PHE A 59 18.37 26.35 -0.33
N ASP A 60 19.37 26.07 -1.19
CA ASP A 60 19.25 25.09 -2.26
C ASP A 60 19.00 23.69 -1.71
N HIS A 61 19.73 23.26 -0.67
CA HIS A 61 19.53 21.95 -0.06
C HIS A 61 18.15 21.81 0.59
N VAL A 62 17.68 22.82 1.30
CA VAL A 62 16.36 22.83 1.92
C VAL A 62 15.25 22.84 0.86
N THR A 63 15.40 23.69 -0.15
CA THR A 63 14.42 23.80 -1.26
C THR A 63 14.35 22.50 -2.04
N GLN A 64 15.48 21.89 -2.35
CA GLN A 64 15.53 20.60 -3.04
C GLN A 64 14.87 19.49 -2.21
N PHE A 65 15.11 19.46 -0.89
CA PHE A 65 14.45 18.50 0.00
C PHE A 65 12.93 18.63 -0.04
N TYR A 66 12.40 19.85 0.04
CA TYR A 66 10.95 20.06 -0.05
C TYR A 66 10.39 19.80 -1.45
N LYS A 67 11.18 20.01 -2.50
CA LYS A 67 10.81 19.66 -3.86
C LYS A 67 10.70 18.14 -4.04
N ASP A 68 11.65 17.40 -3.48
CA ASP A 68 11.72 15.94 -3.62
C ASP A 68 10.67 15.23 -2.75
N TYR A 69 10.45 15.72 -1.52
CA TYR A 69 9.63 15.04 -0.52
C TYR A 69 8.33 15.78 -0.17
N GLY A 70 8.18 17.04 -0.56
CA GLY A 70 7.02 17.86 -0.20
C GLY A 70 7.02 18.28 1.27
N VAL A 71 5.86 18.72 1.75
CA VAL A 71 5.67 19.27 3.10
C VAL A 71 4.75 18.37 3.92
N GLY A 72 5.10 18.19 5.18
CA GLY A 72 4.28 17.49 6.17
C GLY A 72 4.32 15.96 6.03
N MET A 73 3.37 15.30 6.67
CA MET A 73 3.37 13.83 6.81
C MET A 73 3.32 13.08 5.48
N PHE A 74 2.65 13.62 4.46
CA PHE A 74 2.55 12.97 3.15
C PHE A 74 3.85 13.01 2.36
N GLY A 75 4.76 13.94 2.66
CA GLY A 75 6.06 14.02 2.03
C GLY A 75 6.96 12.85 2.41
N LEU A 76 7.01 12.53 3.67
CA LEU A 76 7.96 11.59 4.24
C LEU A 76 7.47 10.14 4.31
N ASN A 77 6.15 9.91 4.20
CA ASN A 77 5.57 8.58 4.38
C ASN A 77 4.86 8.10 3.10
N LYS A 78 4.97 6.79 2.83
CA LYS A 78 4.39 6.14 1.66
C LYS A 78 2.93 5.77 1.85
N ALA A 79 2.57 5.35 3.06
CA ALA A 79 1.26 4.79 3.35
C ALA A 79 0.71 5.28 4.69
N PHE A 80 -0.60 5.31 4.78
CA PHE A 80 -1.35 5.82 5.92
C PHE A 80 -2.55 4.92 6.21
N ARG A 81 -2.98 4.93 7.46
CA ARG A 81 -4.29 4.48 7.93
C ARG A 81 -5.08 5.66 8.42
N ILE A 82 -6.37 5.46 8.60
CA ILE A 82 -7.22 6.44 9.29
C ILE A 82 -7.57 5.95 10.68
N SER A 83 -7.69 6.89 11.60
CA SER A 83 -8.23 6.68 12.94
C SER A 83 -9.35 7.66 13.19
N ASP A 84 -10.32 7.24 13.99
CA ASP A 84 -11.37 8.11 14.51
C ASP A 84 -10.92 8.63 15.89
N ASN A 85 -10.75 9.93 15.99
CA ASN A 85 -10.45 10.62 17.25
C ASN A 85 -11.62 11.55 17.59
N ASN A 86 -12.54 11.08 18.44
CA ASN A 86 -13.75 11.80 18.86
C ASN A 86 -14.62 12.30 17.68
N GLY A 87 -14.82 11.47 16.67
CA GLY A 87 -15.61 11.78 15.49
C GLY A 87 -14.84 12.57 14.42
N LYS A 88 -13.54 12.79 14.60
CA LYS A 88 -12.67 13.42 13.62
C LYS A 88 -11.71 12.40 13.01
N VAL A 89 -11.72 12.32 11.70
CA VAL A 89 -10.79 11.46 10.95
C VAL A 89 -9.38 12.05 10.99
N GLU A 90 -8.40 11.26 11.38
CA GLU A 90 -6.99 11.60 11.38
C GLU A 90 -6.17 10.57 10.61
N PHE A 91 -5.11 11.02 9.90
CA PHE A 91 -4.18 10.12 9.24
C PHE A 91 -3.06 9.67 10.17
N GLN A 92 -2.79 8.39 10.17
CA GLN A 92 -1.67 7.78 10.87
C GLN A 92 -0.70 7.17 9.87
N ALA A 93 0.57 7.57 9.90
CA ALA A 93 1.59 7.01 9.02
C ALA A 93 1.86 5.54 9.33
N ILE A 94 1.96 4.71 8.29
CA ILE A 94 2.41 3.32 8.38
C ILE A 94 3.93 3.31 8.29
N ASN A 95 4.59 3.14 9.43
CA ASN A 95 6.04 3.25 9.54
C ASN A 95 6.80 2.06 8.94
N ASN A 96 6.21 0.87 8.97
CA ASN A 96 6.83 -0.39 8.55
C ASN A 96 6.08 -1.00 7.36
N MET A 97 5.94 -0.22 6.27
CA MET A 97 5.41 -0.77 5.03
C MET A 97 6.42 -1.79 4.47
N GLU A 98 5.92 -2.93 4.01
CA GLU A 98 6.72 -3.98 3.39
C GLU A 98 7.52 -3.41 2.19
N LYS A 99 8.83 -3.64 2.18
CA LYS A 99 9.74 -3.18 1.13
C LYS A 99 9.77 -4.16 -0.04
N VAL A 100 8.62 -4.40 -0.64
CA VAL A 100 8.46 -5.27 -1.80
C VAL A 100 8.43 -4.42 -3.07
N MET A 101 9.11 -4.87 -4.12
CA MET A 101 9.07 -4.30 -5.47
C MET A 101 8.33 -5.26 -6.41
N LEU A 102 7.90 -4.80 -7.57
CA LEU A 102 7.18 -5.66 -8.54
C LEU A 102 8.07 -6.81 -9.03
N ASP A 103 9.36 -6.61 -9.12
CA ASP A 103 10.33 -7.64 -9.50
C ASP A 103 10.47 -8.75 -8.45
N ASP A 104 10.09 -8.47 -7.19
CA ASP A 104 10.09 -9.50 -6.15
C ASP A 104 8.97 -10.52 -6.32
N LEU A 105 7.90 -10.17 -7.03
CA LEU A 105 6.83 -11.09 -7.37
C LEU A 105 7.20 -11.90 -8.61
N VAL A 106 7.45 -13.17 -8.41
CA VAL A 106 7.74 -14.11 -9.50
C VAL A 106 6.45 -14.48 -10.24
N GLY A 107 6.48 -14.35 -11.56
CA GLY A 107 5.31 -14.60 -12.41
C GLY A 107 4.32 -13.43 -12.48
N TYR A 108 3.13 -13.70 -12.97
CA TYR A 108 2.03 -12.72 -13.12
C TYR A 108 2.36 -11.51 -14.01
N GLU A 109 3.17 -11.68 -15.05
CA GLU A 109 3.68 -10.57 -15.88
C GLU A 109 2.55 -9.76 -16.55
N ILE A 110 1.49 -10.43 -17.01
CA ILE A 110 0.32 -9.77 -17.63
C ILE A 110 -0.42 -8.93 -16.58
N GLN A 111 -0.58 -9.47 -15.38
CA GLN A 111 -1.25 -8.80 -14.26
C GLN A 111 -0.45 -7.59 -13.80
N LYS A 112 0.85 -7.77 -13.59
CA LYS A 112 1.78 -6.68 -13.23
C LYS A 112 1.75 -5.58 -14.28
N LYS A 113 1.86 -5.92 -15.55
CA LYS A 113 1.79 -4.94 -16.64
C LYS A 113 0.51 -4.13 -16.63
N LYS A 114 -0.67 -4.75 -16.49
CA LYS A 114 -1.94 -4.04 -16.42
C LYS A 114 -2.02 -3.08 -15.22
N LEU A 115 -1.49 -3.51 -14.07
CA LEU A 115 -1.44 -2.68 -12.85
C LEU A 115 -0.51 -1.48 -13.05
N VAL A 116 0.68 -1.71 -13.61
CA VAL A 116 1.67 -0.69 -13.94
C VAL A 116 1.09 0.32 -14.93
N ASP A 117 0.58 -0.13 -16.07
CA ASP A 117 0.05 0.74 -17.13
C ASP A 117 -1.03 1.70 -16.58
N ASN A 118 -1.93 1.21 -15.71
CA ASN A 118 -2.97 2.04 -15.09
C ASN A 118 -2.41 3.01 -14.04
N THR A 119 -1.45 2.56 -13.24
CA THR A 119 -0.87 3.39 -12.18
C THR A 119 0.07 4.45 -12.75
N GLU A 120 0.87 4.12 -13.75
CA GLU A 120 1.73 5.07 -14.44
C GLU A 120 0.91 6.17 -15.12
N ALA A 121 -0.16 5.81 -15.81
CA ALA A 121 -1.10 6.78 -16.38
C ALA A 121 -1.64 7.74 -15.30
N PHE A 122 -1.99 7.22 -14.13
CA PHE A 122 -2.47 8.02 -13.01
C PHE A 122 -1.42 8.98 -12.46
N VAL A 123 -0.22 8.49 -12.20
CA VAL A 123 0.88 9.30 -11.65
C VAL A 123 1.27 10.42 -12.61
N GLN A 124 1.27 10.13 -13.91
CA GLN A 124 1.54 11.11 -14.98
C GLN A 124 0.36 12.07 -15.27
N GLY A 125 -0.73 11.99 -14.51
CA GLY A 125 -1.90 12.87 -14.68
C GLY A 125 -2.75 12.53 -15.90
N ARG A 126 -2.56 11.36 -16.54
CA ARG A 126 -3.41 10.84 -17.60
C ARG A 126 -4.68 10.19 -17.04
N LYS A 127 -5.70 10.03 -17.88
CA LYS A 127 -6.93 9.32 -17.47
C LYS A 127 -6.63 7.89 -17.06
N SER A 128 -7.13 7.49 -15.92
CA SER A 128 -6.93 6.19 -15.28
C SER A 128 -8.17 5.75 -14.51
N ASN A 129 -8.24 4.48 -14.18
CA ASN A 129 -9.42 3.87 -13.57
C ASN A 129 -9.14 3.34 -12.16
N ASN A 130 -10.20 3.21 -11.36
CA ASN A 130 -10.15 2.39 -10.16
C ASN A 130 -9.81 0.95 -10.55
N CYS A 131 -9.09 0.23 -9.70
CA CYS A 131 -8.57 -1.11 -10.00
C CYS A 131 -9.02 -2.14 -8.97
N LEU A 132 -9.55 -3.27 -9.44
CA LEU A 132 -9.90 -4.42 -8.63
C LEU A 132 -9.00 -5.61 -9.00
N LEU A 133 -8.19 -6.07 -8.06
CA LEU A 133 -7.43 -7.31 -8.16
C LEU A 133 -8.24 -8.42 -7.49
N PHE A 134 -8.70 -9.39 -8.24
CA PHE A 134 -9.50 -10.48 -7.70
C PHE A 134 -8.90 -11.85 -8.04
N GLY A 135 -9.31 -12.89 -7.32
CA GLY A 135 -8.86 -14.27 -7.57
C GLY A 135 -8.39 -14.98 -6.30
N ASP A 136 -7.65 -16.07 -6.48
CA ASP A 136 -7.32 -16.98 -5.41
C ASP A 136 -6.46 -16.35 -4.30
N SER A 137 -6.61 -16.87 -3.07
CA SER A 137 -5.80 -16.42 -1.94
C SER A 137 -4.33 -16.79 -2.11
N GLY A 138 -3.43 -15.93 -1.63
CA GLY A 138 -1.99 -16.19 -1.65
C GLY A 138 -1.31 -16.01 -3.01
N THR A 139 -1.98 -15.36 -3.98
CA THR A 139 -1.45 -15.14 -5.35
C THR A 139 -0.72 -13.81 -5.53
N GLY A 140 -0.50 -13.04 -4.47
CA GLY A 140 0.28 -11.79 -4.52
C GLY A 140 -0.53 -10.51 -4.82
N LYS A 141 -1.88 -10.55 -4.80
CA LYS A 141 -2.74 -9.36 -5.05
C LYS A 141 -2.36 -8.16 -4.20
N SER A 142 -2.40 -8.31 -2.88
CA SER A 142 -2.08 -7.25 -1.92
C SER A 142 -0.61 -6.83 -2.00
N THR A 143 0.27 -7.79 -2.24
CA THR A 143 1.71 -7.55 -2.44
C THR A 143 1.96 -6.70 -3.69
N SER A 144 1.24 -6.96 -4.80
CA SER A 144 1.35 -6.15 -6.03
C SER A 144 0.97 -4.68 -5.81
N ILE A 145 -0.09 -4.42 -5.02
CA ILE A 145 -0.50 -3.04 -4.70
C ILE A 145 0.54 -2.36 -3.80
N LYS A 146 1.10 -3.06 -2.83
CA LYS A 146 2.19 -2.51 -2.01
C LYS A 146 3.43 -2.22 -2.84
N ALA A 147 3.80 -3.13 -3.74
CA ALA A 147 4.94 -2.98 -4.63
C ALA A 147 4.80 -1.75 -5.54
N ILE A 148 3.63 -1.55 -6.16
CA ILE A 148 3.39 -0.39 -7.01
C ILE A 148 3.51 0.93 -6.24
N VAL A 149 3.08 0.97 -4.98
CA VAL A 149 3.23 2.17 -4.14
C VAL A 149 4.70 2.44 -3.81
N ASN A 150 5.49 1.40 -3.57
CA ASN A 150 6.94 1.55 -3.36
C ASN A 150 7.64 2.11 -4.60
N GLU A 151 7.25 1.64 -5.78
CA GLU A 151 7.87 1.98 -7.06
C GLU A 151 7.57 3.42 -7.49
N TYR A 152 6.35 3.88 -7.28
CA TYR A 152 5.91 5.22 -7.70
C TYR A 152 5.90 6.27 -6.58
N TYR A 153 6.40 5.93 -5.38
CA TYR A 153 6.46 6.86 -4.26
C TYR A 153 7.20 8.15 -4.58
N ASP A 154 8.36 8.07 -5.22
CA ASP A 154 9.20 9.22 -5.56
C ASP A 154 8.57 10.10 -6.66
N GLN A 155 7.58 9.55 -7.39
CA GLN A 155 6.75 10.27 -8.33
C GLN A 155 5.46 10.84 -7.70
N GLY A 156 5.38 10.86 -6.39
CA GLY A 156 4.28 11.49 -5.63
C GLY A 156 3.12 10.55 -5.29
N LEU A 157 3.24 9.24 -5.53
CA LEU A 157 2.19 8.30 -5.16
C LEU A 157 2.17 8.04 -3.65
N ARG A 158 0.96 8.00 -3.07
CA ARG A 158 0.71 7.70 -1.66
C ARG A 158 -0.44 6.71 -1.53
N MET A 159 -0.45 5.92 -0.47
CA MET A 159 -1.51 4.97 -0.18
C MET A 159 -2.22 5.31 1.12
N ILE A 160 -3.54 5.19 1.13
CA ILE A 160 -4.36 5.26 2.33
C ILE A 160 -5.12 3.94 2.45
N GLU A 161 -4.74 3.13 3.44
CA GLU A 161 -5.41 1.88 3.74
C GLU A 161 -6.69 2.16 4.54
N ILE A 162 -7.82 1.69 4.04
CA ILE A 162 -9.14 1.86 4.66
C ILE A 162 -9.79 0.50 4.83
N TYR A 163 -10.18 0.21 6.07
CA TYR A 163 -10.91 -1.01 6.40
C TYR A 163 -12.41 -0.84 6.16
N LYS A 164 -13.10 -1.94 5.91
CA LYS A 164 -14.52 -1.97 5.59
C LYS A 164 -15.40 -1.17 6.58
N HIS A 165 -15.19 -1.31 7.89
CA HIS A 165 -15.94 -0.58 8.91
C HIS A 165 -15.71 0.95 8.89
N GLN A 166 -14.72 1.43 8.15
CA GLN A 166 -14.39 2.85 8.00
C GLN A 166 -14.98 3.46 6.71
N PHE A 167 -15.74 2.73 5.92
CA PHE A 167 -16.27 3.24 4.64
C PHE A 167 -17.21 4.43 4.80
N LYS A 168 -17.87 4.56 5.93
CA LYS A 168 -18.64 5.77 6.28
C LYS A 168 -17.81 7.05 6.24
N ASP A 169 -16.50 6.95 6.47
CA ASP A 169 -15.57 8.07 6.55
C ASP A 169 -14.90 8.41 5.21
N LEU A 170 -15.15 7.63 4.15
CA LEU A 170 -14.53 7.80 2.82
C LEU A 170 -14.68 9.22 2.27
N SER A 171 -15.86 9.83 2.39
CA SER A 171 -16.11 11.20 1.90
C SER A 171 -15.24 12.22 2.64
N ASN A 172 -15.05 12.05 3.95
CA ASN A 172 -14.20 12.91 4.77
C ASN A 172 -12.72 12.75 4.37
N VAL A 173 -12.26 11.51 4.17
CA VAL A 173 -10.91 11.22 3.70
C VAL A 173 -10.66 11.89 2.36
N ILE A 174 -11.55 11.73 1.40
CA ILE A 174 -11.46 12.36 0.07
C ILE A 174 -11.39 13.88 0.18
N ALA A 175 -12.25 14.50 1.00
CA ALA A 175 -12.24 15.95 1.21
C ALA A 175 -10.90 16.46 1.75
N MET A 176 -10.21 15.69 2.59
CA MET A 176 -8.93 16.06 3.18
C MET A 176 -7.75 15.97 2.20
N ILE A 177 -7.84 15.12 1.16
CA ILE A 177 -6.73 14.85 0.23
C ILE A 177 -6.95 15.37 -1.19
N LYS A 178 -8.18 15.69 -1.60
CA LYS A 178 -8.53 16.07 -2.98
C LYS A 178 -7.75 17.28 -3.52
N ASN A 179 -7.31 18.17 -2.64
CA ASN A 179 -6.59 19.40 -3.02
C ASN A 179 -5.07 19.30 -2.72
N ARG A 180 -4.55 18.11 -2.46
CA ARG A 180 -3.12 17.90 -2.24
C ARG A 180 -2.38 17.64 -3.55
N ASN A 181 -1.12 18.04 -3.62
CA ASN A 181 -0.27 17.84 -4.82
C ASN A 181 0.26 16.40 -4.98
N TYR A 182 -0.26 15.44 -4.21
CA TYR A 182 0.08 14.03 -4.29
C TYR A 182 -1.01 13.26 -5.02
N LYS A 183 -0.62 12.11 -5.59
CA LYS A 183 -1.56 11.10 -6.11
C LYS A 183 -1.84 10.09 -5.02
N PHE A 184 -3.10 9.80 -4.75
CA PHE A 184 -3.51 8.91 -3.67
C PHE A 184 -4.21 7.67 -4.21
N ILE A 185 -3.76 6.50 -3.75
CA ILE A 185 -4.50 5.25 -3.87
C ILE A 185 -5.20 5.01 -2.53
N ILE A 186 -6.54 5.02 -2.53
CA ILE A 186 -7.33 4.49 -1.42
C ILE A 186 -7.36 2.97 -1.59
N TYR A 187 -6.72 2.28 -0.66
CA TYR A 187 -6.54 0.84 -0.70
C TYR A 187 -7.50 0.11 0.23
N MET A 188 -8.18 -0.92 -0.30
CA MET A 188 -9.12 -1.77 0.41
C MET A 188 -8.70 -3.23 0.23
N ASP A 189 -8.19 -3.84 1.31
CA ASP A 189 -7.76 -5.25 1.28
C ASP A 189 -8.92 -6.19 1.57
N ASP A 190 -8.93 -7.33 0.88
CA ASP A 190 -9.92 -8.42 1.01
C ASP A 190 -11.38 -7.94 0.96
N LEU A 191 -11.68 -7.08 -0.01
CA LEU A 191 -13.00 -6.49 -0.18
C LEU A 191 -14.04 -7.57 -0.50
N SER A 192 -14.99 -7.74 0.39
CA SER A 192 -16.14 -8.62 0.21
C SER A 192 -17.34 -8.12 1.02
N PHE A 193 -18.54 -8.30 0.50
CA PHE A 193 -19.77 -7.89 1.17
C PHE A 193 -20.70 -9.07 1.33
N GLU A 194 -21.39 -9.13 2.47
CA GLU A 194 -22.56 -9.97 2.67
C GLU A 194 -23.81 -9.27 2.08
N GLU A 195 -24.90 -10.00 1.89
CA GLU A 195 -26.06 -9.54 1.13
C GLU A 195 -26.74 -8.27 1.69
N PHE A 196 -26.67 -8.06 3.00
CA PHE A 196 -27.37 -6.97 3.71
C PHE A 196 -26.43 -5.89 4.30
N GLU A 197 -25.15 -5.87 3.94
CA GLU A 197 -24.22 -4.90 4.50
C GLU A 197 -24.43 -3.52 3.90
N ILE A 198 -24.48 -2.50 4.77
CA ILE A 198 -24.68 -1.11 4.38
C ILE A 198 -23.39 -0.51 3.78
N GLU A 199 -22.25 -1.04 4.15
CA GLU A 199 -20.92 -0.53 3.78
C GLU A 199 -20.72 -0.45 2.27
N TYR A 200 -21.31 -1.38 1.50
CA TYR A 200 -21.21 -1.33 0.05
C TYR A 200 -21.85 -0.08 -0.55
N LYS A 201 -22.90 0.48 0.08
CA LYS A 201 -23.58 1.69 -0.37
C LYS A 201 -22.68 2.93 -0.26
N PHE A 202 -21.89 3.00 0.79
CA PHE A 202 -20.90 4.08 0.94
C PHE A 202 -19.83 4.01 -0.16
N LEU A 203 -19.31 2.81 -0.42
CA LEU A 203 -18.32 2.60 -1.47
C LEU A 203 -18.93 2.91 -2.87
N LYS A 204 -20.15 2.43 -3.12
CA LYS A 204 -20.89 2.71 -4.37
C LYS A 204 -21.02 4.22 -4.60
N ALA A 205 -21.49 4.95 -3.60
CA ALA A 205 -21.68 6.40 -3.67
C ALA A 205 -20.37 7.15 -4.00
N VAL A 206 -19.26 6.70 -3.41
CA VAL A 206 -17.94 7.32 -3.65
C VAL A 206 -17.39 6.99 -5.04
N ILE A 207 -17.55 5.74 -5.51
CA ILE A 207 -17.06 5.31 -6.83
C ILE A 207 -17.88 5.95 -7.96
N GLU A 208 -19.19 6.08 -7.77
CA GLU A 208 -20.10 6.71 -8.75
C GLU A 208 -19.84 8.21 -8.89
N GLY A 209 -19.36 8.83 -7.82
CA GLY A 209 -19.34 10.27 -7.69
C GLY A 209 -20.78 10.81 -7.61
N GLY A 210 -21.07 11.68 -6.67
CA GLY A 210 -22.37 12.35 -6.64
C GLY A 210 -22.41 13.52 -7.65
N VAL A 211 -22.89 14.65 -7.17
CA VAL A 211 -22.86 15.91 -7.95
C VAL A 211 -21.43 16.44 -8.10
N GLU A 212 -20.51 16.07 -7.18
CA GLU A 212 -19.09 16.43 -7.24
C GLU A 212 -18.34 15.51 -8.22
N THR A 213 -17.54 16.08 -9.11
CA THR A 213 -16.67 15.31 -9.99
C THR A 213 -15.62 14.57 -9.18
N LYS A 214 -15.32 13.31 -9.56
CA LYS A 214 -14.26 12.53 -8.92
C LYS A 214 -12.93 13.29 -8.97
N PRO A 215 -12.22 13.47 -7.83
CA PRO A 215 -10.92 14.14 -7.83
C PRO A 215 -9.90 13.39 -8.71
N GLU A 216 -9.18 14.12 -9.55
CA GLU A 216 -8.20 13.56 -10.49
C GLU A 216 -6.94 13.01 -9.81
N ASN A 217 -6.75 13.32 -8.53
CA ASN A 217 -5.61 12.86 -7.73
C ASN A 217 -5.93 11.65 -6.84
N ILE A 218 -7.09 10.99 -7.02
CA ILE A 218 -7.51 9.86 -6.19
C ILE A 218 -7.99 8.69 -7.04
N LEU A 219 -7.45 7.50 -6.79
CA LEU A 219 -7.96 6.22 -7.27
C LEU A 219 -8.27 5.27 -6.12
N ILE A 220 -9.21 4.36 -6.36
CA ILE A 220 -9.52 3.27 -5.43
C ILE A 220 -8.95 1.98 -6.00
N TYR A 221 -8.07 1.33 -5.22
CA TYR A 221 -7.56 0.00 -5.51
C TYR A 221 -8.07 -0.97 -4.45
N ALA A 222 -8.65 -2.07 -4.89
CA ALA A 222 -9.15 -3.09 -4.00
C ALA A 222 -8.62 -4.48 -4.36
N THR A 223 -8.46 -5.33 -3.34
CA THR A 223 -8.26 -6.77 -3.56
C THR A 223 -9.49 -7.53 -3.13
N SER A 224 -9.74 -8.68 -3.74
CA SER A 224 -10.81 -9.58 -3.33
C SER A 224 -10.43 -11.04 -3.61
N ASN A 225 -10.86 -11.93 -2.74
CA ASN A 225 -10.78 -13.37 -3.00
C ASN A 225 -11.97 -13.87 -3.83
N ARG A 226 -12.86 -12.99 -4.26
CA ARG A 226 -14.07 -13.27 -5.03
C ARG A 226 -14.16 -12.39 -6.27
N ARG A 227 -14.64 -12.97 -7.37
CA ARG A 227 -14.87 -12.21 -8.61
C ARG A 227 -15.99 -11.18 -8.46
N HIS A 228 -17.03 -11.55 -7.73
CA HIS A 228 -18.24 -10.78 -7.55
C HIS A 228 -18.35 -10.22 -6.14
N LEU A 229 -17.54 -9.43 -5.66
CA LEU A 229 -17.44 -8.75 -4.35
C LEU A 229 -18.52 -9.09 -3.28
N ILE A 230 -19.68 -9.57 -3.67
CA ILE A 230 -20.82 -9.94 -2.81
C ILE A 230 -21.00 -11.46 -2.83
N LYS A 231 -21.27 -12.06 -1.67
CA LYS A 231 -21.42 -13.50 -1.48
C LYS A 231 -22.66 -13.99 -2.19
N GLU A 232 -22.49 -14.95 -3.09
CA GLU A 232 -23.59 -15.71 -3.66
C GLU A 232 -24.06 -16.73 -2.64
N THR A 233 -25.33 -16.75 -2.30
CA THR A 233 -25.92 -17.80 -1.48
C THR A 233 -26.33 -19.01 -2.35
N TRP A 234 -26.41 -20.20 -1.72
CA TRP A 234 -26.83 -21.42 -2.42
C TRP A 234 -28.23 -21.27 -3.04
N ASN A 235 -29.08 -20.42 -2.50
CA ASN A 235 -30.39 -20.11 -3.05
C ASN A 235 -30.31 -19.35 -4.39
N ASP A 236 -29.25 -18.57 -4.63
CA ASP A 236 -29.05 -17.86 -5.92
C ASP A 236 -28.80 -18.84 -7.08
N ARG A 237 -28.35 -20.08 -6.80
CA ARG A 237 -28.14 -21.14 -7.79
C ARG A 237 -29.34 -22.06 -8.02
N SER A 238 -30.20 -22.21 -7.03
CA SER A 238 -31.35 -23.11 -7.10
C SER A 238 -32.63 -22.48 -7.64
N ASP A 239 -32.69 -21.16 -7.69
CA ASP A 239 -33.87 -20.39 -8.05
C ASP A 239 -33.88 -19.95 -9.54
N VAL A 240 -33.41 -20.81 -10.43
CA VAL A 240 -33.77 -20.77 -11.88
C VAL A 240 -35.18 -21.27 -12.11
N GLN A 241 -35.93 -21.62 -11.05
CA GLN A 241 -37.37 -22.00 -11.15
C GLN A 241 -38.28 -20.87 -10.65
N VAL A 242 -38.84 -20.16 -11.65
CA VAL A 242 -40.20 -19.62 -11.72
C VAL A 242 -40.94 -19.39 -10.38
N ASP A 243 -40.76 -18.21 -9.79
CA ASP A 243 -41.92 -17.41 -9.35
C ASP A 243 -41.46 -15.97 -8.96
N ASN A 244 -42.18 -14.97 -9.49
CA ASN A 244 -42.03 -13.54 -9.23
C ASN A 244 -40.70 -12.89 -9.63
N GLY A 245 -40.46 -12.81 -10.93
CA GLY A 245 -39.31 -12.32 -11.68
C GLY A 245 -38.87 -10.85 -11.53
N MET A 246 -39.30 -10.07 -10.53
CA MET A 246 -38.97 -8.66 -10.46
C MET A 246 -37.95 -8.29 -9.37
N HIS A 247 -37.87 -9.00 -8.26
CA HIS A 247 -37.00 -8.63 -7.15
C HIS A 247 -35.61 -9.28 -7.17
N LYS A 248 -35.41 -10.40 -7.88
CA LYS A 248 -34.11 -11.10 -7.94
C LYS A 248 -33.18 -10.56 -9.01
N SER A 249 -33.70 -10.01 -10.07
CA SER A 249 -32.94 -9.36 -11.15
C SER A 249 -32.23 -8.09 -10.64
N ASP A 250 -32.90 -7.28 -9.83
CA ASP A 250 -32.39 -5.97 -9.39
C ASP A 250 -31.20 -6.12 -8.42
N THR A 251 -31.26 -7.09 -7.49
CA THR A 251 -30.17 -7.33 -6.53
C THR A 251 -28.93 -7.89 -7.22
N MET A 252 -29.08 -8.75 -8.21
CA MET A 252 -27.97 -9.29 -8.96
C MET A 252 -27.32 -8.24 -9.89
N GLU A 253 -28.13 -7.40 -10.53
CA GLU A 253 -27.63 -6.26 -11.33
C GLU A 253 -26.90 -5.23 -10.45
N GLU A 254 -27.39 -4.93 -9.25
CA GLU A 254 -26.70 -4.08 -8.29
C GLU A 254 -25.34 -4.66 -7.85
N LYS A 255 -25.27 -5.97 -7.64
CA LYS A 255 -24.05 -6.70 -7.25
C LYS A 255 -22.98 -6.64 -8.34
N LEU A 256 -23.37 -6.87 -9.59
CA LEU A 256 -22.47 -6.77 -10.75
C LEU A 256 -22.06 -5.33 -11.04
N SER A 257 -22.95 -4.39 -10.80
CA SER A 257 -22.76 -2.96 -11.01
C SER A 257 -21.54 -2.40 -10.27
N LEU A 258 -21.24 -2.85 -9.03
CA LEU A 258 -20.09 -2.38 -8.28
C LEU A 258 -18.76 -2.82 -8.91
N VAL A 259 -18.66 -4.07 -9.40
CA VAL A 259 -17.46 -4.59 -10.05
C VAL A 259 -17.18 -3.83 -11.35
N HIS A 260 -18.22 -3.57 -12.15
CA HIS A 260 -18.09 -2.84 -13.41
C HIS A 260 -17.60 -1.39 -13.22
N ARG A 261 -17.77 -0.81 -12.04
CA ARG A 261 -17.31 0.55 -11.74
C ARG A 261 -15.81 0.66 -11.44
N PHE A 262 -15.14 -0.47 -11.26
CA PHE A 262 -13.68 -0.45 -11.11
C PHE A 262 -12.94 -0.19 -12.42
N GLY A 263 -13.57 -0.21 -13.56
CA GLY A 263 -12.93 0.11 -14.86
C GLY A 263 -11.76 -0.79 -15.26
N VAL A 264 -10.85 -1.10 -14.33
CA VAL A 264 -9.77 -2.09 -14.50
C VAL A 264 -9.96 -3.24 -13.52
N THR A 265 -10.09 -4.46 -14.06
CA THR A 265 -10.17 -5.69 -13.28
C THR A 265 -9.04 -6.64 -13.67
N ILE A 266 -8.31 -7.17 -12.66
CA ILE A 266 -7.14 -8.02 -12.86
C ILE A 266 -7.34 -9.33 -12.10
N ASN A 267 -7.36 -10.44 -12.85
CA ASN A 267 -7.53 -11.77 -12.27
C ASN A 267 -6.17 -12.39 -11.88
N TYR A 268 -6.06 -12.81 -10.63
CA TYR A 268 -4.92 -13.54 -10.07
C TYR A 268 -5.36 -14.97 -9.74
N SER A 269 -5.30 -15.85 -10.73
CA SER A 269 -5.56 -17.28 -10.54
C SER A 269 -4.41 -17.97 -9.83
N LYS A 270 -4.69 -19.11 -9.18
CA LYS A 270 -3.64 -19.99 -8.64
C LYS A 270 -2.62 -20.33 -9.73
N PRO A 271 -1.33 -20.36 -9.39
CA PRO A 271 -0.31 -20.82 -10.32
C PRO A 271 -0.54 -22.31 -10.65
N THR A 272 -0.15 -22.71 -11.81
CA THR A 272 -0.02 -24.13 -12.17
C THR A 272 1.12 -24.75 -11.33
N GLN A 273 1.20 -26.07 -11.26
CA GLN A 273 2.28 -26.74 -10.54
C GLN A 273 3.67 -26.36 -11.09
N LYS A 274 3.78 -26.19 -12.40
CA LYS A 274 5.01 -25.73 -13.03
C LYS A 274 5.38 -24.32 -12.56
N GLU A 275 4.46 -23.38 -12.64
CA GLU A 275 4.68 -21.99 -12.18
C GLU A 275 5.00 -21.92 -10.68
N TYR A 276 4.39 -22.78 -9.86
CA TYR A 276 4.71 -22.90 -8.44
C TYR A 276 6.15 -23.33 -8.21
N PHE A 277 6.64 -24.33 -8.96
CA PHE A 277 8.04 -24.73 -8.89
C PHE A 277 8.98 -23.64 -9.38
N ASP A 278 8.61 -22.94 -10.46
CA ASP A 278 9.40 -21.82 -10.96
C ASP A 278 9.50 -20.69 -9.90
N ILE A 279 8.39 -20.40 -9.20
CA ILE A 279 8.37 -19.46 -8.07
C ILE A 279 9.28 -19.93 -6.94
N ALA A 280 9.20 -21.20 -6.54
CA ALA A 280 10.01 -21.76 -5.44
C ALA A 280 11.50 -21.72 -5.78
N ILE A 281 11.88 -22.12 -6.99
CA ILE A 281 13.27 -22.11 -7.46
C ILE A 281 13.82 -20.68 -7.47
N GLU A 282 13.08 -19.75 -8.04
CA GLU A 282 13.53 -18.36 -8.12
C GLU A 282 13.68 -17.71 -6.73
N LEU A 283 12.75 -17.97 -5.82
CA LEU A 283 12.88 -17.52 -4.43
C LEU A 283 14.08 -18.14 -3.72
N CYS A 284 14.34 -19.45 -3.90
CA CYS A 284 15.53 -20.11 -3.37
C CYS A 284 16.82 -19.46 -3.87
N ARG A 285 16.91 -19.17 -5.16
CA ARG A 285 18.08 -18.51 -5.77
C ARG A 285 18.31 -17.11 -5.19
N ARG A 286 17.26 -16.30 -5.07
CA ARG A 286 17.35 -14.95 -4.52
C ARG A 286 17.80 -14.91 -3.07
N LEU A 287 17.42 -15.92 -2.30
CA LEU A 287 17.71 -16.00 -0.86
C LEU A 287 18.92 -16.88 -0.54
N GLY A 288 19.65 -17.36 -1.55
CA GLY A 288 20.90 -18.10 -1.38
C GLY A 288 20.74 -19.51 -0.79
N VAL A 289 19.61 -20.16 -1.04
CA VAL A 289 19.39 -21.57 -0.64
C VAL A 289 20.14 -22.49 -1.60
N GLU A 290 21.14 -23.21 -1.10
CA GLU A 290 21.99 -24.10 -1.87
C GLU A 290 21.37 -25.49 -2.05
N LEU A 291 20.31 -25.59 -2.86
CA LEU A 291 19.69 -26.85 -3.28
C LEU A 291 19.60 -26.88 -4.81
N SER A 292 19.67 -28.08 -5.40
CA SER A 292 19.40 -28.26 -6.83
C SER A 292 17.93 -28.02 -7.17
N ASP A 293 17.65 -27.65 -8.42
CA ASP A 293 16.27 -27.40 -8.88
C ASP A 293 15.34 -28.61 -8.65
N ASP A 294 15.88 -29.85 -8.78
CA ASP A 294 15.08 -31.06 -8.58
C ASP A 294 14.82 -31.36 -7.09
N GLU A 295 15.76 -31.06 -6.21
CA GLU A 295 15.54 -31.11 -4.76
C GLU A 295 14.52 -30.08 -4.31
N ILE A 296 14.61 -28.85 -4.83
CA ILE A 296 13.63 -27.79 -4.54
C ILE A 296 12.23 -28.21 -4.96
N LYS A 297 12.06 -28.76 -6.18
CA LYS A 297 10.76 -29.26 -6.67
C LYS A 297 10.20 -30.36 -5.79
N ALA A 298 11.06 -31.35 -5.42
CA ALA A 298 10.64 -32.48 -4.59
C ALA A 298 10.17 -32.03 -3.20
N GLU A 299 10.94 -31.16 -2.56
CA GLU A 299 10.60 -30.63 -1.22
C GLU A 299 9.43 -29.65 -1.26
N ALA A 300 9.36 -28.77 -2.25
CA ALA A 300 8.23 -27.86 -2.45
C ALA A 300 6.93 -28.63 -2.70
N ASN A 301 6.95 -29.73 -3.44
CA ASN A 301 5.80 -30.58 -3.66
C ASN A 301 5.31 -31.25 -2.37
N LYS A 302 6.23 -31.77 -1.54
CA LYS A 302 5.87 -32.31 -0.21
C LYS A 302 5.26 -31.24 0.70
N TRP A 303 5.83 -30.04 0.64
CA TRP A 303 5.37 -28.92 1.44
C TRP A 303 3.95 -28.51 1.09
N GLU A 304 3.63 -28.32 -0.20
CA GLU A 304 2.33 -27.85 -0.66
C GLU A 304 1.19 -28.82 -0.30
N LEU A 305 1.46 -30.14 -0.37
CA LEU A 305 0.48 -31.17 -0.01
C LEU A 305 0.03 -31.08 1.47
N SER A 306 0.92 -30.61 2.35
CA SER A 306 0.65 -30.49 3.79
C SER A 306 0.26 -29.09 4.25
N HIS A 307 0.41 -28.04 3.39
CA HIS A 307 0.27 -26.62 3.79
C HIS A 307 -0.74 -25.84 2.94
N GLY A 308 -1.80 -26.48 2.48
CA GLY A 308 -2.94 -25.78 1.88
C GLY A 308 -2.86 -25.56 0.37
N GLY A 309 -1.96 -26.26 -0.31
CA GLY A 309 -1.90 -26.31 -1.77
C GLY A 309 -1.05 -25.22 -2.41
N ILE A 310 -1.08 -25.18 -3.73
CA ILE A 310 -0.23 -24.36 -4.58
C ILE A 310 -0.60 -22.86 -4.46
N SER A 311 0.35 -22.03 -4.03
CA SER A 311 0.23 -20.56 -4.04
C SER A 311 1.59 -19.89 -3.85
N GLY A 312 1.73 -18.60 -4.18
CA GLY A 312 2.93 -17.82 -3.86
C GLY A 312 3.22 -17.73 -2.36
N ARG A 313 2.15 -17.66 -1.53
CA ARG A 313 2.28 -17.70 -0.06
C ARG A 313 2.87 -19.01 0.42
N THR A 314 2.41 -20.13 -0.11
CA THR A 314 2.92 -21.46 0.25
C THR A 314 4.39 -21.61 -0.16
N ALA A 315 4.77 -21.08 -1.33
CA ALA A 315 6.17 -21.06 -1.75
C ALA A 315 7.03 -20.23 -0.78
N GLN A 316 6.60 -19.02 -0.41
CA GLN A 316 7.34 -18.19 0.54
C GLN A 316 7.49 -18.84 1.92
N GLN A 317 6.44 -19.50 2.42
CA GLN A 317 6.47 -20.24 3.68
C GLN A 317 7.46 -21.41 3.61
N PHE A 318 7.50 -22.11 2.50
CA PHE A 318 8.47 -23.18 2.24
C PHE A 318 9.91 -22.66 2.31
N ILE A 319 10.20 -21.55 1.64
CA ILE A 319 11.54 -20.95 1.67
C ILE A 319 11.91 -20.50 3.09
N ASN A 320 11.00 -19.82 3.80
CA ASN A 320 11.23 -19.41 5.20
C ASN A 320 11.55 -20.62 6.11
N TYR A 321 10.88 -21.75 5.86
CA TYR A 321 11.18 -23.00 6.58
C TYR A 321 12.57 -23.56 6.25
N LEU A 322 12.99 -23.50 4.99
CA LEU A 322 14.33 -23.94 4.59
C LEU A 322 15.42 -23.08 5.23
N LEU A 323 15.25 -21.74 5.19
CA LEU A 323 16.18 -20.80 5.81
C LEU A 323 16.26 -20.95 7.32
N GLY A 324 15.16 -21.30 7.97
CA GLY A 324 15.14 -21.55 9.41
C GLY A 324 15.82 -22.88 9.84
N LYS A 325 16.19 -23.74 8.88
CA LYS A 325 16.93 -25.00 9.13
C LYS A 325 18.44 -24.89 8.88
N GLN A 326 18.88 -23.85 8.20
CA GLN A 326 20.29 -23.50 8.02
C GLN A 326 20.82 -22.81 9.28
#